data_dfcf33deb8b82f1d0ae85e5a22e404c9
#
_entry.id   dfcf33deb8b82f1d0ae85e5a22e404c9
#
_cell.length_a   1.000
_cell.length_b   1.000
_cell.length_c   1.000
_cell.angle_alpha   90.00
_cell.angle_beta   90.00
_cell.angle_gamma   90.00
#
_symmetry.space_group_name_H-M   'P 1'
#
loop_
_entity.id
_entity.type
_entity.pdbx_description
1 polymer ?
#
loop_
_entity_poly.entity_id
_entity_poly.type
_entity_poly.pdbx_seq_one_letter_code
_entity_poly.pdbx_strand_id
1 'polypeptide(L)'
;GEHSAHFYYKDNYFADSAILTLLMFMTIISERGEKVSSMIDKYEFPPSSGEINYVVEDVESSLEKIKTVFTGDFDELDGLSYFDENFWFNVRGSNTEPKLRVNIEASSQKILDEVLEKISTTI
;
A
#
# COMPACT_ATOMS: atom_id res chain seq x y z
N GLY A 1 -9.17 2.93 5.53
CA GLY A 1 -9.14 1.50 5.15
C GLY A 1 -7.73 0.99 5.08
N GLU A 2 -7.59 -0.31 4.94
CA GLU A 2 -6.32 -0.99 4.79
C GLU A 2 -6.21 -1.67 3.43
N HIS A 3 -5.00 -2.01 3.01
CA HIS A 3 -4.74 -2.77 1.78
C HIS A 3 -5.37 -4.18 1.82
N SER A 4 -5.54 -4.72 3.03
CA SER A 4 -6.24 -5.97 3.31
C SER A 4 -7.77 -5.89 3.20
N ALA A 5 -8.31 -4.76 2.72
CA ALA A 5 -9.74 -4.46 2.59
C ALA A 5 -10.51 -4.40 3.93
N HIS A 6 -9.84 -4.08 5.03
CA HIS A 6 -10.50 -3.67 6.26
C HIS A 6 -10.88 -2.20 6.18
N PHE A 7 -12.16 -1.89 6.38
CA PHE A 7 -12.69 -0.53 6.39
C PHE A 7 -13.25 -0.20 7.76
N TYR A 8 -12.74 0.88 8.36
CA TYR A 8 -13.09 1.36 9.69
C TYR A 8 -14.10 2.49 9.58
N TYR A 9 -15.17 2.40 10.37
CA TYR A 9 -16.29 3.34 10.31
C TYR A 9 -16.40 4.14 11.60
N LYS A 10 -16.40 5.47 11.50
CA LYS A 10 -16.53 6.38 12.64
C LYS A 10 -17.80 6.09 13.44
N ASP A 11 -18.92 5.88 12.74
CA ASP A 11 -20.21 5.62 13.35
C ASP A 11 -20.35 4.20 13.92
N ASN A 12 -19.34 3.36 13.72
CA ASN A 12 -19.17 2.03 14.31
C ASN A 12 -17.99 2.00 15.28
N TYR A 13 -17.82 3.06 16.07
CA TYR A 13 -16.76 3.18 17.08
C TYR A 13 -15.35 2.98 16.53
N PHE A 14 -15.10 3.37 15.27
CA PHE A 14 -13.86 3.14 14.53
C PHE A 14 -13.48 1.66 14.39
N ALA A 15 -14.44 0.75 14.62
CA ALA A 15 -14.24 -0.67 14.34
C ALA A 15 -14.44 -0.97 12.85
N ASP A 16 -13.71 -1.97 12.35
CA ASP A 16 -13.93 -2.51 11.01
C ASP A 16 -15.24 -3.31 10.96
N SER A 17 -15.84 -3.36 9.78
CA SER A 17 -17.04 -4.15 9.56
C SER A 17 -17.22 -4.52 8.10
N ALA A 18 -17.00 -5.79 7.79
CA ALA A 18 -17.26 -6.34 6.46
C ALA A 18 -18.76 -6.23 6.07
N ILE A 19 -19.67 -6.34 7.05
CA ILE A 19 -21.12 -6.23 6.81
C ILE A 19 -21.49 -4.82 6.39
N LEU A 20 -21.02 -3.80 7.10
CA LEU A 20 -21.26 -2.40 6.73
C LEU A 20 -20.65 -2.09 5.36
N THR A 21 -19.44 -2.55 5.08
CA THR A 21 -18.78 -2.40 3.78
C THR A 21 -19.64 -3.00 2.67
N LEU A 22 -20.13 -4.23 2.86
CA LEU A 22 -20.99 -4.91 1.89
C LEU A 22 -22.29 -4.15 1.65
N LEU A 23 -22.98 -3.70 2.70
CA LEU A 23 -24.24 -2.95 2.57
C LEU A 23 -24.03 -1.62 1.83
N MET A 24 -22.97 -0.88 2.15
CA MET A 24 -22.63 0.36 1.46
C MET A 24 -22.31 0.10 -0.02
N PHE A 25 -21.56 -0.96 -0.32
CA PHE A 25 -21.24 -1.34 -1.69
C PHE A 25 -22.49 -1.73 -2.49
N MET A 26 -23.39 -2.52 -1.90
CA MET A 26 -24.68 -2.88 -2.52
C MET A 26 -25.56 -1.66 -2.76
N THR A 27 -25.57 -0.69 -1.84
CA THR A 27 -26.29 0.57 -2.00
C THR A 27 -25.76 1.34 -3.22
N ILE A 28 -24.45 1.51 -3.32
CA ILE A 28 -23.81 2.21 -4.45
C ILE A 28 -24.14 1.54 -5.79
N ILE A 29 -24.06 0.20 -5.86
CA ILE A 29 -24.40 -0.54 -7.08
C ILE A 29 -25.88 -0.33 -7.44
N SER A 30 -26.77 -0.42 -6.44
CA SER A 30 -28.21 -0.24 -6.65
C SER A 30 -28.58 1.15 -7.12
N GLU A 31 -27.98 2.19 -6.54
CA GLU A 31 -28.22 3.59 -6.93
C GLU A 31 -27.68 3.91 -8.32
N ARG A 32 -26.52 3.37 -8.68
CA ARG A 32 -25.91 3.62 -9.99
C ARG A 32 -26.55 2.81 -11.12
N GLY A 33 -27.11 1.65 -10.82
CA GLY A 33 -27.80 0.81 -11.82
C GLY A 33 -26.90 0.30 -12.96
N GLU A 34 -25.60 0.30 -12.75
CA GLU A 34 -24.60 -0.13 -13.73
C GLU A 34 -23.80 -1.33 -13.24
N LYS A 35 -23.13 -2.04 -14.16
CA LYS A 35 -22.29 -3.18 -13.79
C LYS A 35 -21.04 -2.69 -13.03
N VAL A 36 -20.60 -3.46 -12.03
CA VAL A 36 -19.40 -3.14 -11.24
C VAL A 36 -18.16 -3.00 -12.14
N SER A 37 -17.97 -3.86 -13.15
CA SER A 37 -16.89 -3.72 -14.11
C SER A 37 -16.89 -2.36 -14.80
N SER A 38 -18.06 -1.89 -15.25
CA SER A 38 -18.18 -0.56 -15.89
C SER A 38 -17.95 0.61 -14.93
N MET A 39 -18.16 0.39 -13.63
CA MET A 39 -17.80 1.38 -12.61
C MET A 39 -16.28 1.45 -12.43
N ILE A 40 -15.61 0.28 -12.39
CA ILE A 40 -14.17 0.17 -12.22
C ILE A 40 -13.43 0.71 -13.45
N ASP A 41 -13.91 0.41 -14.66
CA ASP A 41 -13.31 0.86 -15.92
C ASP A 41 -13.22 2.40 -16.06
N LYS A 42 -13.96 3.14 -15.22
CA LYS A 42 -13.90 4.62 -15.18
C LYS A 42 -12.73 5.18 -14.36
N TYR A 43 -12.05 4.33 -13.61
CA TYR A 43 -10.92 4.73 -12.76
C TYR A 43 -9.61 4.30 -13.40
N GLU A 44 -8.69 5.24 -13.51
CA GLU A 44 -7.30 4.96 -13.82
C GLU A 44 -6.58 4.66 -12.50
N PHE A 45 -6.15 3.42 -12.33
CA PHE A 45 -5.35 3.03 -11.17
C PHE A 45 -3.88 3.24 -11.47
N PRO A 46 -3.12 3.86 -10.56
CA PRO A 46 -1.68 3.99 -10.75
C PRO A 46 -1.04 2.59 -10.74
N PRO A 47 0.07 2.41 -11.47
CA PRO A 47 0.88 1.21 -11.36
C PRO A 47 1.24 0.93 -9.89
N SER A 48 1.02 -0.32 -9.48
CA SER A 48 1.28 -0.77 -8.11
C SER A 48 2.06 -2.09 -8.13
N SER A 49 3.02 -2.22 -7.21
CA SER A 49 3.77 -3.48 -7.03
C SER A 49 2.94 -4.58 -6.36
N GLY A 50 1.81 -4.21 -5.72
CA GLY A 50 1.23 -5.07 -4.70
C GLY A 50 2.21 -5.29 -3.53
N GLU A 51 1.90 -6.22 -2.63
CA GLU A 51 2.80 -6.57 -1.53
C GLU A 51 3.89 -7.54 -2.02
N ILE A 52 5.15 -7.09 -1.97
CA ILE A 52 6.33 -7.92 -2.26
C ILE A 52 7.04 -8.25 -0.94
N ASN A 53 7.43 -9.51 -0.77
CA ASN A 53 8.07 -9.99 0.44
C ASN A 53 9.55 -10.30 0.17
N TYR A 54 10.46 -9.68 0.93
CA TYR A 54 11.90 -9.94 0.90
C TYR A 54 12.33 -10.62 2.19
N VAL A 55 13.06 -11.72 2.08
CA VAL A 55 13.74 -12.35 3.23
C VAL A 55 15.02 -11.58 3.49
N VAL A 56 15.19 -11.10 4.70
CA VAL A 56 16.34 -10.30 5.12
C VAL A 56 16.97 -10.90 6.39
N GLU A 57 18.26 -10.65 6.59
CA GLU A 57 18.95 -11.11 7.80
C GLU A 57 18.56 -10.26 9.02
N ASP A 58 18.42 -8.96 8.82
CA ASP A 58 18.07 -7.98 9.85
C ASP A 58 17.12 -6.91 9.28
N VAL A 59 15.91 -6.90 9.84
CA VAL A 59 14.84 -5.98 9.41
C VAL A 59 15.22 -4.53 9.67
N GLU A 60 15.73 -4.23 10.87
CA GLU A 60 16.01 -2.86 11.30
C GLU A 60 17.19 -2.28 10.50
N SER A 61 18.24 -3.06 10.31
CA SER A 61 19.38 -2.68 9.46
C SER A 61 18.95 -2.41 8.01
N SER A 62 18.03 -3.21 7.47
CA SER A 62 17.52 -3.03 6.11
C SER A 62 16.68 -1.76 5.97
N LEU A 63 15.84 -1.44 6.96
CA LEU A 63 15.07 -0.19 6.99
C LEU A 63 16.00 1.04 7.04
N GLU A 64 17.03 1.00 7.89
CA GLU A 64 18.01 2.09 7.96
C GLU A 64 18.78 2.28 6.65
N LYS A 65 19.15 1.20 5.95
CA LYS A 65 19.77 1.30 4.62
C LYS A 65 18.84 1.99 3.62
N ILE A 66 17.54 1.65 3.62
CA ILE A 66 16.56 2.30 2.74
C ILE A 66 16.52 3.81 3.00
N LYS A 67 16.54 4.26 4.26
CA LYS A 67 16.60 5.69 4.61
C LYS A 67 17.82 6.40 4.01
N THR A 68 18.94 5.71 3.80
CA THR A 68 20.13 6.33 3.23
C THR A 68 20.06 6.59 1.73
N VAL A 69 19.23 5.85 1.00
CA VAL A 69 19.14 5.93 -0.47
C VAL A 69 17.97 6.78 -0.96
N PHE A 70 17.01 7.11 -0.09
CA PHE A 70 15.95 8.06 -0.39
C PHE A 70 16.14 9.32 0.47
N THR A 71 16.06 10.49 -0.15
CA THR A 71 16.27 11.78 0.53
C THR A 71 14.93 12.46 0.76
N GLY A 72 14.57 12.69 2.02
CA GLY A 72 13.31 13.34 2.41
C GLY A 72 12.84 12.90 3.78
N ASP A 73 11.63 13.30 4.12
CA ASP A 73 11.01 12.92 5.39
C ASP A 73 10.29 11.58 5.24
N PHE A 74 10.39 10.75 6.28
CA PHE A 74 9.72 9.47 6.37
C PHE A 74 8.66 9.52 7.45
N ASP A 75 7.51 8.87 7.20
CA ASP A 75 6.55 8.52 8.23
C ASP A 75 6.88 7.11 8.75
N GLU A 76 7.10 7.02 10.06
CA GLU A 76 7.49 5.78 10.74
C GLU A 76 6.36 5.21 11.62
N LEU A 77 5.10 5.56 11.36
CA LEU A 77 3.96 5.10 12.15
C LEU A 77 3.71 3.58 12.00
N ASP A 78 3.81 3.06 10.77
CA ASP A 78 3.69 1.62 10.47
C ASP A 78 4.78 1.22 9.48
N GLY A 79 5.97 0.93 10.00
CA GLY A 79 7.16 0.74 9.20
C GLY A 79 7.70 2.06 8.65
N LEU A 80 8.19 2.05 7.44
CA LEU A 80 8.83 3.18 6.79
C LEU A 80 8.02 3.58 5.55
N SER A 81 7.27 4.67 5.64
CA SER A 81 6.54 5.24 4.50
C SER A 81 7.26 6.45 3.95
N TYR A 82 7.39 6.53 2.63
CA TYR A 82 8.01 7.64 1.91
C TYR A 82 7.07 8.14 0.82
N PHE A 83 6.99 9.45 0.69
CA PHE A 83 6.12 10.12 -0.29
C PHE A 83 6.93 11.06 -1.16
N ASP A 84 6.87 10.85 -2.46
CA ASP A 84 7.42 11.70 -3.51
C ASP A 84 6.29 12.21 -4.41
N GLU A 85 6.56 13.17 -5.27
CA GLU A 85 5.57 13.69 -6.24
C GLU A 85 5.06 12.61 -7.20
N ASN A 86 5.91 11.64 -7.56
CA ASN A 86 5.65 10.65 -8.61
C ASN A 86 5.45 9.22 -8.09
N PHE A 87 5.75 8.96 -6.82
CA PHE A 87 5.58 7.64 -6.21
C PHE A 87 5.47 7.74 -4.69
N TRP A 88 4.97 6.70 -4.10
CA TRP A 88 5.09 6.46 -2.67
C TRP A 88 5.40 4.98 -2.43
N PHE A 89 6.01 4.69 -1.31
CA PHE A 89 6.17 3.32 -0.85
C PHE A 89 5.99 3.21 0.67
N ASN A 90 5.64 1.99 1.09
CA ASN A 90 5.74 1.57 2.48
C ASN A 90 6.58 0.29 2.55
N VAL A 91 7.51 0.26 3.49
CA VAL A 91 8.33 -0.92 3.81
C VAL A 91 8.19 -1.19 5.30
N ARG A 92 7.73 -2.38 5.64
CA ARG A 92 7.53 -2.78 7.04
C ARG A 92 8.06 -4.19 7.31
N GLY A 93 8.53 -4.40 8.53
CA GLY A 93 8.90 -5.73 9.00
C GLY A 93 7.67 -6.62 9.22
N SER A 94 7.82 -7.92 8.99
CA SER A 94 6.85 -8.90 9.46
C SER A 94 7.06 -9.14 10.96
N ASN A 95 5.96 -9.23 11.72
CA ASN A 95 6.02 -9.51 13.16
C ASN A 95 6.38 -10.96 13.49
N THR A 96 6.29 -11.86 12.53
CA THR A 96 6.43 -13.31 12.75
C THR A 96 7.59 -13.94 12.00
N GLU A 97 8.16 -13.27 11.02
CA GLU A 97 9.20 -13.81 10.14
C GLU A 97 10.25 -12.73 9.83
N PRO A 98 11.52 -13.10 9.55
CA PRO A 98 12.56 -12.16 9.14
C PRO A 98 12.35 -11.72 7.69
N LYS A 99 11.29 -10.95 7.47
CA LYS A 99 10.87 -10.47 6.14
C LYS A 99 10.51 -9.01 6.18
N LEU A 100 10.82 -8.30 5.10
CA LEU A 100 10.28 -7.01 4.76
C LEU A 100 9.13 -7.17 3.78
N ARG A 101 8.06 -6.44 4.01
CA ARG A 101 6.92 -6.27 3.11
C ARG A 101 7.03 -4.91 2.46
N VAL A 102 7.04 -4.89 1.15
CA VAL A 102 7.20 -3.67 0.34
C VAL A 102 5.95 -3.47 -0.50
N ASN A 103 5.37 -2.28 -0.43
CA ASN A 103 4.29 -1.82 -1.30
C ASN A 103 4.73 -0.51 -1.96
N ILE A 104 4.57 -0.41 -3.28
CA ILE A 104 4.93 0.78 -4.07
C ILE A 104 3.76 1.12 -4.98
N GLU A 105 3.42 2.39 -5.08
CA GLU A 105 2.59 2.93 -6.16
C GLU A 105 3.32 4.10 -6.82
N ALA A 106 3.20 4.22 -8.14
CA ALA A 106 3.89 5.22 -8.92
C ALA A 106 3.04 5.75 -10.07
N SER A 107 3.37 6.95 -10.57
CA SER A 107 2.69 7.60 -11.69
C SER A 107 2.91 6.90 -13.04
N SER A 108 3.92 6.02 -13.14
CA SER A 108 4.19 5.20 -14.31
C SER A 108 4.87 3.88 -13.95
N GLN A 109 4.72 2.87 -14.82
CA GLN A 109 5.39 1.57 -14.64
C GLN A 109 6.92 1.71 -14.57
N LYS A 110 7.49 2.60 -15.38
CA LYS A 110 8.94 2.86 -15.38
C LYS A 110 9.44 3.34 -14.02
N ILE A 111 8.73 4.29 -13.39
CA ILE A 111 9.10 4.81 -12.07
C ILE A 111 8.93 3.72 -11.01
N LEU A 112 7.86 2.94 -11.08
CA LEU A 112 7.65 1.81 -10.18
C LEU A 112 8.82 0.82 -10.23
N ASP A 113 9.24 0.44 -11.44
CA ASP A 113 10.35 -0.51 -11.66
C ASP A 113 11.68 0.06 -11.13
N GLU A 114 11.96 1.35 -11.36
CA GLU A 114 13.15 2.04 -10.86
C GLU A 114 13.19 2.09 -9.32
N VAL A 115 12.05 2.40 -8.67
CA VAL A 115 11.95 2.43 -7.20
C VAL A 115 12.09 1.03 -6.63
N LEU A 116 11.44 0.05 -7.25
CA LEU A 116 11.53 -1.35 -6.83
C LEU A 116 12.95 -1.89 -6.93
N GLU A 117 13.65 -1.62 -8.03
CA GLU A 117 15.05 -1.99 -8.21
C GLU A 117 15.93 -1.34 -7.14
N LYS A 118 15.73 -0.05 -6.90
CA LYS A 118 16.48 0.69 -5.88
C LYS A 118 16.30 0.11 -4.48
N ILE A 119 15.07 -0.25 -4.09
CA ILE A 119 14.80 -0.90 -2.81
C ILE A 119 15.43 -2.29 -2.78
N SER A 120 15.20 -3.12 -3.79
CA SER A 120 15.66 -4.52 -3.82
C SER A 120 17.17 -4.66 -3.81
N THR A 121 17.91 -3.69 -4.35
CA THR A 121 19.38 -3.68 -4.35
C THR A 121 19.98 -3.12 -3.06
N THR A 122 19.17 -2.49 -2.22
CA THR A 122 19.60 -1.86 -0.96
C THR A 122 19.49 -2.80 0.24
N ILE A 123 18.56 -3.75 0.19
CA ILE A 123 18.21 -4.67 1.30
C ILE A 123 19.00 -5.98 1.30
#